data_bb2f89416adce3740b18bb6d7efb5538
#
_entry.id   bb2f89416adce3740b18bb6d7efb5538
#
_cell.length_a   1.000
_cell.length_b   1.000
_cell.length_c   1.000
_cell.angle_alpha   90.00
_cell.angle_beta   90.00
_cell.angle_gamma   90.00
#
_symmetry.space_group_name_H-M   'P 1'
#
loop_
_entity.id
_entity.type
_entity.pdbx_description
1 polymer ?
#
loop_
_entity_poly.entity_id
_entity_poly.type
_entity_poly.pdbx_seq_one_letter_code
_entity_poly.pdbx_strand_id
1 'polypeptide(L)'
;VVSEMCIRDRNIYNGYYVRTGENGEPEFVDREPGFPKTGADWPVTPEAFYYGIKFLTERYPLPLYITENGMSCHDNISADGRVHDPNRITFLDSYIGAMQRASDEGADVRGYFLWTFLDNFEWSDGYKQRFGIIYVDFTTQQRIVKDSAFWYQKVIETNGGILSMNQANKDILFLDPVCTHNIWGGTKLREEFGYPVEGDDIGECWGISAHPNGDGTVRSGAFSGMKLSAVWKEHPEVFGNYDCDRFPLLTKIIDARDDLSIQVHPNDDYAKVHENGSFGKTECWYIMDAPEGATLVIGHNAKTKEELSDMIHQGRWKEFIREIPVKKGDFIQIDPGTVHAIKGGLLILETQQNSDITYRVYDYDRLSNGKPRELHVEKSIDVITVPAKSVDDSVKSALNLPENQLNELYSCKYYTIFKADVNGKMEFEQKYPFPVSYTHLTL
;
A
#
# COMPACT_ATOMS: atom_id res chain seq x y z
N VAL A 1 -2.42 32.38 45.37
CA VAL A 1 -2.75 32.12 43.96
C VAL A 1 -1.90 30.96 43.53
N VAL A 2 -2.47 29.77 43.51
CA VAL A 2 -1.81 28.59 42.89
C VAL A 2 -1.92 28.81 41.38
N SER A 3 -0.82 29.14 40.74
CA SER A 3 -0.77 29.11 39.27
C SER A 3 -0.79 27.65 38.87
N GLU A 4 -1.90 27.15 38.35
CA GLU A 4 -1.95 25.87 37.67
C GLU A 4 -0.99 25.89 36.48
N MET A 5 0.00 24.99 36.49
CA MET A 5 0.83 24.79 35.29
C MET A 5 -0.02 24.17 34.20
N CYS A 6 -0.30 24.93 33.16
CA CYS A 6 -1.15 24.52 32.05
C CYS A 6 -0.38 23.85 30.90
N ILE A 7 0.89 23.50 31.11
CA ILE A 7 1.75 22.85 30.12
C ILE A 7 2.59 21.74 30.77
N ARG A 8 3.06 20.82 29.96
CA ARG A 8 4.05 19.79 30.35
C ARG A 8 5.26 19.90 29.42
N ASP A 9 6.44 19.98 30.00
CA ASP A 9 7.73 20.04 29.29
C ASP A 9 8.55 18.79 29.53
N ARG A 10 9.34 18.36 28.53
CA ARG A 10 10.18 17.17 28.62
C ARG A 10 11.42 17.24 27.72
N ASN A 11 12.53 16.78 28.31
CA ASN A 11 13.75 16.45 27.60
C ASN A 11 13.71 14.95 27.31
N ILE A 12 13.69 14.54 26.05
CA ILE A 12 13.61 13.13 25.66
C ILE A 12 14.63 12.86 24.57
N TYR A 13 15.63 12.02 24.84
CA TYR A 13 16.72 11.73 23.90
C TYR A 13 16.75 10.28 23.43
N ASN A 14 16.49 9.32 24.33
CA ASN A 14 16.53 7.89 24.01
C ASN A 14 15.65 7.06 24.95
N GLY A 15 15.53 5.77 24.66
CA GLY A 15 14.82 4.81 25.48
C GLY A 15 15.56 3.47 25.54
N TYR A 16 15.09 2.59 26.42
CA TYR A 16 15.65 1.25 26.62
C TYR A 16 14.65 0.18 26.22
N TYR A 17 15.15 -0.96 25.75
CA TYR A 17 14.34 -2.16 25.59
C TYR A 17 14.18 -2.84 26.94
N VAL A 18 12.94 -3.21 27.22
CA VAL A 18 12.59 -3.99 28.41
C VAL A 18 11.72 -5.17 28.00
N ARG A 19 11.87 -6.28 28.71
CA ARG A 19 10.98 -7.44 28.61
C ARG A 19 10.43 -7.78 29.99
N THR A 20 9.38 -8.57 30.02
CA THR A 20 8.91 -9.15 31.27
C THR A 20 9.87 -10.27 31.68
N GLY A 21 10.54 -10.13 32.82
CA GLY A 21 11.41 -11.14 33.39
C GLY A 21 10.60 -12.33 33.96
N GLU A 22 11.29 -13.40 34.34
CA GLU A 22 10.66 -14.64 34.85
C GLU A 22 9.82 -14.41 36.13
N ASN A 23 10.14 -13.37 36.89
CA ASN A 23 9.41 -12.97 38.08
C ASN A 23 8.28 -11.95 37.82
N GLY A 24 8.02 -11.59 36.57
CA GLY A 24 7.04 -10.59 36.16
C GLY A 24 7.52 -9.13 36.24
N GLU A 25 8.74 -8.88 36.70
CA GLU A 25 9.33 -7.54 36.79
C GLU A 25 10.01 -7.14 35.45
N PRO A 26 10.12 -5.83 35.15
CA PRO A 26 10.84 -5.35 33.96
C PRO A 26 12.33 -5.72 34.00
N GLU A 27 12.82 -6.35 32.95
CA GLU A 27 14.22 -6.68 32.75
C GLU A 27 14.76 -5.91 31.54
N PHE A 28 15.88 -5.18 31.68
CA PHE A 28 16.54 -4.51 30.58
C PHE A 28 17.15 -5.52 29.62
N VAL A 29 16.96 -5.28 28.32
CA VAL A 29 17.50 -6.12 27.27
C VAL A 29 18.63 -5.36 26.57
N ASP A 30 19.78 -6.00 26.48
CA ASP A 30 20.90 -5.46 25.70
C ASP A 30 20.53 -5.36 24.20
N ARG A 31 21.05 -4.34 23.56
CA ARG A 31 20.88 -4.14 22.13
C ARG A 31 21.86 -4.98 21.37
N GLU A 32 21.47 -5.38 20.15
CA GLU A 32 22.35 -6.13 19.26
C GLU A 32 23.61 -5.31 18.89
N PRO A 33 24.76 -5.98 18.66
CA PRO A 33 25.95 -5.33 18.14
C PRO A 33 25.67 -4.56 16.84
N GLY A 34 26.15 -3.32 16.75
CA GLY A 34 25.93 -2.46 15.59
C GLY A 34 24.65 -1.62 15.65
N PHE A 35 23.88 -1.68 16.73
CA PHE A 35 22.74 -0.78 16.90
C PHE A 35 23.16 0.69 16.80
N PRO A 36 22.43 1.55 16.04
CA PRO A 36 22.80 2.95 15.80
C PRO A 36 22.92 3.75 17.09
N LYS A 37 24.02 4.50 17.23
CA LYS A 37 24.32 5.32 18.40
C LYS A 37 24.77 6.73 18.00
N THR A 38 24.55 7.67 18.89
CA THR A 38 25.07 9.05 18.79
C THR A 38 26.55 9.11 19.13
N GLY A 39 27.19 10.27 18.93
CA GLY A 39 28.59 10.48 19.38
C GLY A 39 28.79 10.35 20.88
N ALA A 40 27.76 10.54 21.70
CA ALA A 40 27.75 10.29 23.14
C ALA A 40 27.43 8.83 23.54
N ASP A 41 27.47 7.89 22.59
CA ASP A 41 27.15 6.47 22.75
C ASP A 41 25.68 6.19 23.16
N TRP A 42 24.80 7.15 22.96
CA TRP A 42 23.37 6.97 23.22
C TRP A 42 22.68 6.27 22.06
N PRO A 43 21.78 5.31 22.31
CA PRO A 43 21.07 4.62 21.24
C PRO A 43 20.09 5.54 20.52
N VAL A 44 19.98 5.40 19.19
CA VAL A 44 19.01 6.12 18.36
C VAL A 44 17.69 5.36 18.39
N THR A 45 16.64 5.94 19.02
CA THR A 45 15.38 5.25 19.33
C THR A 45 14.16 6.12 19.11
N PRO A 46 13.81 6.47 17.85
CA PRO A 46 12.66 7.30 17.55
C PRO A 46 11.34 6.69 18.02
N GLU A 47 11.21 5.36 18.02
CA GLU A 47 10.01 4.68 18.56
C GLU A 47 9.83 4.93 20.07
N ALA A 48 10.91 4.93 20.83
CA ALA A 48 10.84 5.23 22.26
C ALA A 48 10.41 6.69 22.50
N PHE A 49 10.81 7.60 21.62
CA PHE A 49 10.36 8.98 21.63
C PHE A 49 8.86 9.09 21.34
N TYR A 50 8.37 8.40 20.31
CA TYR A 50 6.95 8.31 19.99
C TYR A 50 6.13 7.80 21.20
N TYR A 51 6.49 6.63 21.74
CA TYR A 51 5.76 6.06 22.87
C TYR A 51 5.87 6.92 24.13
N GLY A 52 7.00 7.58 24.37
CA GLY A 52 7.17 8.52 25.46
C GLY A 52 6.15 9.67 25.39
N ILE A 53 5.92 10.23 24.21
CA ILE A 53 4.91 11.26 23.97
C ILE A 53 3.50 10.70 24.21
N LYS A 54 3.18 9.51 23.68
CA LYS A 54 1.87 8.86 23.86
C LYS A 54 1.57 8.61 25.34
N PHE A 55 2.49 8.01 26.08
CA PHE A 55 2.31 7.73 27.52
C PHE A 55 2.15 9.01 28.35
N LEU A 56 2.87 10.07 28.01
CA LEU A 56 2.70 11.37 28.69
C LEU A 56 1.33 11.97 28.41
N THR A 57 0.86 11.91 27.17
CA THR A 57 -0.46 12.41 26.75
C THR A 57 -1.59 11.66 27.44
N GLU A 58 -1.51 10.32 27.49
CA GLU A 58 -2.50 9.47 28.16
C GLU A 58 -2.59 9.76 29.67
N ARG A 59 -1.44 10.00 30.29
CA ARG A 59 -1.37 10.23 31.75
C ARG A 59 -1.69 11.67 32.15
N TYR A 60 -1.39 12.64 31.31
CA TYR A 60 -1.52 14.04 31.58
C TYR A 60 -2.19 14.75 30.38
N PRO A 61 -3.48 15.05 30.46
CA PRO A 61 -4.22 15.74 29.36
C PRO A 61 -3.87 17.23 29.30
N LEU A 62 -2.60 17.55 29.09
CA LEU A 62 -2.05 18.89 29.00
C LEU A 62 -1.22 19.05 27.73
N PRO A 63 -1.13 20.26 27.17
CA PRO A 63 -0.22 20.54 26.06
C PRO A 63 1.21 20.13 26.41
N LEU A 64 1.88 19.44 25.48
CA LEU A 64 3.25 18.97 25.60
C LEU A 64 4.21 19.85 24.82
N TYR A 65 5.34 20.22 25.42
CA TYR A 65 6.48 20.81 24.76
C TYR A 65 7.69 19.91 24.92
N ILE A 66 8.35 19.57 23.83
CA ILE A 66 9.65 18.89 23.84
C ILE A 66 10.71 19.97 23.97
N THR A 67 11.24 20.13 25.15
CA THR A 67 12.16 21.20 25.49
C THR A 67 13.60 20.91 25.12
N GLU A 68 13.96 19.61 24.96
CA GLU A 68 15.22 19.21 24.40
C GLU A 68 15.11 17.86 23.70
N ASN A 69 15.64 17.80 22.48
CA ASN A 69 15.98 16.60 21.74
C ASN A 69 17.06 16.92 20.71
N GLY A 70 18.02 16.02 20.52
CA GLY A 70 19.13 16.20 19.60
C GLY A 70 20.16 15.11 19.75
N MET A 71 21.20 15.17 18.90
CA MET A 71 22.29 14.21 18.97
C MET A 71 23.67 14.87 18.88
N SER A 72 24.62 14.30 19.57
CA SER A 72 26.04 14.62 19.35
C SER A 72 26.58 13.84 18.15
N CYS A 73 27.46 14.51 17.40
CA CYS A 73 28.20 13.94 16.27
C CYS A 73 29.69 14.23 16.39
N HIS A 74 30.51 13.47 15.66
CA HIS A 74 31.92 13.76 15.47
C HIS A 74 32.12 14.69 14.24
N ASP A 75 31.66 15.94 14.39
CA ASP A 75 31.67 16.92 13.32
C ASP A 75 33.08 17.45 13.04
N ASN A 76 33.45 17.54 11.75
CA ASN A 76 34.69 18.09 11.29
C ASN A 76 34.47 19.06 10.13
N ILE A 77 35.38 20.01 9.99
CA ILE A 77 35.40 20.90 8.83
C ILE A 77 35.92 20.13 7.63
N SER A 78 35.16 20.06 6.56
CA SER A 78 35.51 19.41 5.31
C SER A 78 36.43 20.29 4.45
N ALA A 79 37.01 19.75 3.38
CA ALA A 79 37.95 20.45 2.51
C ALA A 79 37.33 21.68 1.79
N ASP A 80 36.00 21.72 1.66
CA ASP A 80 35.24 22.87 1.13
C ASP A 80 34.93 23.95 2.18
N GLY A 81 35.45 23.79 3.41
CA GLY A 81 35.24 24.72 4.51
C GLY A 81 33.86 24.59 5.21
N ARG A 82 33.05 23.60 4.86
CA ARG A 82 31.74 23.33 5.43
C ARG A 82 31.79 22.19 6.46
N VAL A 83 30.72 22.06 7.23
CA VAL A 83 30.50 20.92 8.12
C VAL A 83 29.29 20.16 7.65
N HIS A 84 29.53 18.95 7.14
CA HIS A 84 28.52 18.03 6.66
C HIS A 84 28.14 17.04 7.77
N ASP A 85 26.90 17.09 8.22
CA ASP A 85 26.38 16.27 9.32
C ASP A 85 25.11 15.50 8.95
N PRO A 86 25.14 14.64 7.91
CA PRO A 86 23.98 13.90 7.44
C PRO A 86 23.37 12.99 8.52
N ASN A 87 24.20 12.47 9.42
CA ASN A 87 23.72 11.64 10.54
C ASN A 87 22.77 12.41 11.47
N ARG A 88 23.07 13.71 11.73
CA ARG A 88 22.18 14.57 12.54
C ARG A 88 20.89 14.86 11.79
N ILE A 89 20.95 15.09 10.48
CA ILE A 89 19.75 15.25 9.64
C ILE A 89 18.86 14.00 9.74
N THR A 90 19.43 12.80 9.56
CA THR A 90 18.70 11.53 9.66
C THR A 90 18.09 11.32 11.05
N PHE A 91 18.83 11.65 12.11
CA PHE A 91 18.31 11.59 13.49
C PHE A 91 17.12 12.53 13.66
N LEU A 92 17.28 13.81 13.33
CA LEU A 92 16.21 14.82 13.47
C LEU A 92 14.98 14.48 12.65
N ASP A 93 15.16 14.00 11.42
CA ASP A 93 14.07 13.57 10.56
C ASP A 93 13.25 12.45 11.21
N SER A 94 13.91 11.42 11.73
CA SER A 94 13.23 10.28 12.38
C SER A 94 12.53 10.66 13.68
N TYR A 95 13.14 11.53 14.51
CA TYR A 95 12.55 11.93 15.80
C TYR A 95 11.43 12.95 15.64
N ILE A 96 11.59 13.96 14.79
CA ILE A 96 10.53 14.94 14.51
C ILE A 96 9.37 14.23 13.79
N GLY A 97 9.67 13.26 12.91
CA GLY A 97 8.66 12.40 12.29
C GLY A 97 7.88 11.58 13.34
N ALA A 98 8.57 10.95 14.29
CA ALA A 98 7.94 10.22 15.39
C ALA A 98 7.03 11.13 16.27
N MET A 99 7.46 12.37 16.51
CA MET A 99 6.66 13.39 17.20
C MET A 99 5.41 13.77 16.40
N GLN A 100 5.57 14.03 15.11
CA GLN A 100 4.44 14.35 14.22
C GLN A 100 3.43 13.22 14.21
N ARG A 101 3.87 11.98 14.06
CA ARG A 101 2.99 10.80 14.12
C ARG A 101 2.19 10.77 15.43
N ALA A 102 2.83 10.98 16.59
CA ALA A 102 2.13 11.03 17.87
C ALA A 102 1.10 12.16 17.92
N SER A 103 1.41 13.33 17.32
CA SER A 103 0.51 14.47 17.22
C SER A 103 -0.69 14.17 16.31
N ASP A 104 -0.46 13.57 15.15
CA ASP A 104 -1.52 13.17 14.20
C ASP A 104 -2.48 12.13 14.85
N GLU A 105 -1.96 11.33 15.77
CA GLU A 105 -2.73 10.37 16.57
C GLU A 105 -3.34 10.96 17.86
N GLY A 106 -3.36 12.30 18.00
CA GLY A 106 -4.11 13.03 19.03
C GLY A 106 -3.29 13.52 20.22
N ALA A 107 -1.96 13.45 20.20
CA ALA A 107 -1.13 14.10 21.22
C ALA A 107 -1.07 15.62 20.98
N ASP A 108 -1.41 16.43 21.98
CA ASP A 108 -1.35 17.91 21.89
C ASP A 108 0.09 18.41 22.06
N VAL A 109 0.95 18.16 21.05
CA VAL A 109 2.33 18.65 21.03
C VAL A 109 2.36 20.02 20.39
N ARG A 110 2.79 21.04 21.13
CA ARG A 110 2.78 22.46 20.71
C ARG A 110 4.16 23.04 20.45
N GLY A 111 5.24 22.33 20.78
CA GLY A 111 6.58 22.85 20.52
C GLY A 111 7.64 21.77 20.58
N TYR A 112 8.68 22.00 19.78
CA TYR A 112 9.89 21.20 19.74
C TYR A 112 11.11 22.11 19.73
N PHE A 113 12.03 21.90 20.65
CA PHE A 113 13.27 22.64 20.79
C PHE A 113 14.44 21.70 20.58
N LEU A 114 15.20 22.01 19.55
CA LEU A 114 16.39 21.23 19.24
C LEU A 114 17.52 21.55 20.23
N TRP A 115 18.11 20.51 20.81
CA TRP A 115 19.37 20.63 21.54
C TRP A 115 20.54 20.26 20.61
N THR A 116 21.40 21.23 20.17
CA THR A 116 21.40 22.62 20.59
C THR A 116 21.74 23.55 19.42
N PHE A 117 21.62 24.86 19.59
CA PHE A 117 21.90 25.83 18.51
C PHE A 117 23.37 25.90 18.16
N LEU A 118 24.27 26.04 19.18
CA LEU A 118 25.73 26.14 19.01
C LEU A 118 26.40 24.94 19.71
N ASP A 119 27.51 24.44 19.16
CA ASP A 119 28.39 23.58 19.93
C ASP A 119 28.81 24.30 21.21
N ASN A 120 28.67 23.63 22.35
CA ASN A 120 28.88 24.19 23.66
C ASN A 120 29.63 23.24 24.60
N PHE A 121 29.72 23.60 25.88
CA PHE A 121 30.28 22.79 26.95
C PHE A 121 29.20 21.83 27.49
N GLU A 122 29.46 20.54 27.42
CA GLU A 122 28.57 19.48 27.91
C GLU A 122 29.03 18.93 29.26
N TRP A 123 28.44 19.44 30.32
CA TRP A 123 28.61 18.99 31.72
C TRP A 123 29.87 18.11 31.97
N SER A 124 29.72 16.78 32.10
CA SER A 124 30.81 15.85 32.37
C SER A 124 31.70 15.57 31.17
N ASP A 125 31.23 15.82 29.95
CA ASP A 125 31.97 15.54 28.71
C ASP A 125 32.76 16.73 28.20
N GLY A 126 32.53 17.90 28.76
CA GLY A 126 33.23 19.12 28.37
C GLY A 126 33.00 19.48 26.91
N TYR A 127 34.05 19.75 26.16
CA TYR A 127 33.98 20.10 24.72
C TYR A 127 34.12 18.90 23.78
N LYS A 128 34.03 17.67 24.29
CA LYS A 128 34.14 16.47 23.44
C LYS A 128 32.91 16.21 22.58
N GLN A 129 31.75 16.55 23.07
CA GLN A 129 30.47 16.34 22.39
C GLN A 129 30.08 17.57 21.57
N ARG A 130 29.55 17.36 20.39
CA ARG A 130 29.07 18.42 19.50
C ARG A 130 27.59 18.19 19.17
N PHE A 131 26.74 18.88 19.91
CA PHE A 131 25.29 18.81 19.71
C PHE A 131 24.75 19.92 18.79
N GLY A 132 25.53 21.00 18.59
CA GLY A 132 25.08 22.17 17.86
C GLY A 132 24.73 21.91 16.40
N ILE A 133 23.80 22.67 15.85
CA ILE A 133 23.61 22.80 14.41
C ILE A 133 24.54 23.89 13.79
N ILE A 134 25.23 24.59 14.65
CA ILE A 134 26.35 25.50 14.27
C ILE A 134 27.62 24.98 14.95
N TYR A 135 28.61 24.66 14.13
CA TYR A 135 29.93 24.29 14.58
C TYR A 135 30.65 25.48 15.19
N VAL A 136 31.28 25.28 16.33
CA VAL A 136 32.15 26.26 16.97
C VAL A 136 33.59 25.73 17.03
N ASP A 137 34.52 26.43 16.41
CA ASP A 137 35.94 26.23 16.70
C ASP A 137 36.26 26.84 18.07
N PHE A 138 36.44 26.02 19.08
CA PHE A 138 36.63 26.48 20.45
C PHE A 138 37.95 27.25 20.65
N THR A 139 38.90 27.15 19.73
CA THR A 139 40.16 27.89 19.77
C THR A 139 40.04 29.27 19.18
N THR A 140 39.47 29.35 17.97
CA THR A 140 39.35 30.60 17.20
C THR A 140 38.01 31.33 17.41
N GLN A 141 37.05 30.65 17.98
CA GLN A 141 35.65 31.09 18.13
C GLN A 141 34.91 31.29 16.80
N GLN A 142 35.45 30.75 15.70
CA GLN A 142 34.80 30.75 14.41
C GLN A 142 33.54 29.89 14.48
N ARG A 143 32.47 30.35 13.83
CA ARG A 143 31.17 29.65 13.74
C ARG A 143 30.88 29.27 12.30
N ILE A 144 30.56 27.99 12.06
CA ILE A 144 30.23 27.47 10.72
C ILE A 144 28.85 26.81 10.81
N VAL A 145 27.93 27.27 9.97
CA VAL A 145 26.58 26.69 9.89
C VAL A 145 26.68 25.30 9.28
N LYS A 146 26.14 24.28 9.97
CA LYS A 146 26.15 22.89 9.51
C LYS A 146 25.01 22.62 8.54
N ASP A 147 25.07 21.53 7.78
CA ASP A 147 24.03 21.16 6.84
C ASP A 147 22.68 20.91 7.55
N SER A 148 22.68 20.36 8.76
CA SER A 148 21.51 20.18 9.60
C SER A 148 20.76 21.48 9.94
N ALA A 149 21.46 22.62 10.04
CA ALA A 149 20.80 23.90 10.30
C ALA A 149 19.95 24.34 9.10
N PHE A 150 20.48 24.21 7.88
CA PHE A 150 19.74 24.53 6.66
C PHE A 150 18.56 23.59 6.46
N TRP A 151 18.73 22.30 6.79
CA TRP A 151 17.65 21.34 6.76
C TRP A 151 16.56 21.67 7.79
N TYR A 152 16.95 21.96 9.04
CA TYR A 152 16.01 22.30 10.11
C TYR A 152 15.24 23.61 9.83
N GLN A 153 15.92 24.60 9.21
CA GLN A 153 15.25 25.80 8.71
C GLN A 153 14.08 25.42 7.78
N LYS A 154 14.30 24.52 6.82
CA LYS A 154 13.24 24.06 5.90
C LYS A 154 12.14 23.29 6.60
N VAL A 155 12.46 22.50 7.64
CA VAL A 155 11.43 21.84 8.47
C VAL A 155 10.51 22.88 9.09
N ILE A 156 11.07 23.95 9.64
CA ILE A 156 10.28 25.05 10.23
C ILE A 156 9.45 25.77 9.16
N GLU A 157 10.07 26.18 8.05
CA GLU A 157 9.40 26.88 6.95
C GLU A 157 8.24 26.11 6.34
N THR A 158 8.34 24.78 6.28
CA THR A 158 7.32 23.91 5.71
C THR A 158 6.39 23.27 6.75
N ASN A 159 6.55 23.62 8.03
CA ASN A 159 5.86 22.97 9.14
C ASN A 159 5.95 21.43 9.09
N GLY A 160 7.15 20.92 8.91
CA GLY A 160 7.42 19.49 8.79
C GLY A 160 7.20 18.88 7.39
N GLY A 161 6.78 19.68 6.41
CA GLY A 161 6.46 19.17 5.06
C GLY A 161 7.60 18.48 4.32
N ILE A 162 8.86 18.69 4.72
CA ILE A 162 10.04 18.01 4.12
C ILE A 162 10.48 16.76 4.88
N LEU A 163 9.85 16.41 6.00
CA LEU A 163 10.18 15.18 6.73
C LEU A 163 9.98 13.96 5.83
N SER A 164 10.89 12.97 5.94
CA SER A 164 10.86 11.77 5.11
C SER A 164 9.53 11.04 5.21
N MET A 165 8.93 10.96 6.41
CA MET A 165 7.61 10.39 6.58
C MET A 165 6.51 11.12 5.78
N ASN A 166 6.59 12.46 5.70
CA ASN A 166 5.63 13.25 4.94
C ASN A 166 5.88 13.17 3.44
N GLN A 167 7.13 13.02 3.00
CA GLN A 167 7.47 12.76 1.61
C GLN A 167 6.98 11.38 1.18
N ALA A 168 7.29 10.33 1.94
CA ALA A 168 6.79 8.98 1.70
C ALA A 168 5.24 8.96 1.67
N ASN A 169 4.59 9.69 2.57
CA ASN A 169 3.13 9.78 2.62
C ASN A 169 2.52 10.63 1.49
N LYS A 170 3.30 11.48 0.82
CA LYS A 170 2.82 12.16 -0.40
C LYS A 170 2.91 11.27 -1.63
N ASP A 171 3.85 10.35 -1.63
CA ASP A 171 4.19 9.54 -2.80
C ASP A 171 3.53 8.15 -2.77
N ILE A 172 3.17 7.62 -1.58
CA ILE A 172 2.59 6.27 -1.42
C ILE A 172 1.37 6.30 -0.52
N LEU A 173 0.23 5.89 -1.06
CA LEU A 173 -0.99 5.64 -0.30
C LEU A 173 -1.10 4.16 0.07
N PHE A 174 -1.03 3.84 1.36
CA PHE A 174 -1.33 2.52 1.87
C PHE A 174 -2.83 2.43 2.15
N LEU A 175 -3.48 1.42 1.59
CA LEU A 175 -4.93 1.25 1.70
C LEU A 175 -5.27 0.06 2.61
N ASP A 176 -6.31 0.23 3.42
CA ASP A 176 -7.00 -0.88 4.05
C ASP A 176 -7.96 -1.50 3.04
N PRO A 177 -7.85 -2.81 2.79
CA PRO A 177 -8.67 -3.48 1.80
C PRO A 177 -10.11 -3.67 2.28
N VAL A 178 -11.01 -3.89 1.33
CA VAL A 178 -12.39 -4.31 1.60
C VAL A 178 -12.57 -5.75 1.18
N CYS A 179 -12.85 -6.64 2.13
CA CYS A 179 -13.09 -8.05 1.84
C CYS A 179 -14.58 -8.36 1.76
N THR A 180 -14.95 -9.31 0.89
CA THR A 180 -16.35 -9.70 0.65
C THR A 180 -16.56 -11.19 0.83
N HIS A 181 -17.72 -11.54 1.35
CA HIS A 181 -18.18 -12.92 1.49
C HIS A 181 -18.85 -13.39 0.20
N ASN A 182 -18.43 -14.54 -0.30
CA ASN A 182 -18.91 -15.11 -1.55
C ASN A 182 -19.17 -16.60 -1.38
N ILE A 183 -20.23 -17.12 -1.98
CA ILE A 183 -20.61 -18.54 -1.85
C ILE A 183 -19.52 -19.52 -2.30
N TRP A 184 -18.58 -19.05 -3.09
CA TRP A 184 -17.43 -19.77 -3.63
C TRP A 184 -16.11 -19.40 -2.93
N GLY A 185 -16.15 -18.48 -1.95
CA GLY A 185 -14.97 -17.98 -1.26
C GLY A 185 -14.30 -19.01 -0.35
N GLY A 186 -13.03 -18.78 -0.06
CA GLY A 186 -12.17 -19.62 0.76
C GLY A 186 -11.68 -18.97 2.05
N THR A 187 -10.58 -19.47 2.59
CA THR A 187 -9.97 -19.01 3.85
C THR A 187 -8.55 -18.45 3.67
N LYS A 188 -7.95 -18.57 2.47
CA LYS A 188 -6.56 -18.18 2.22
C LYS A 188 -6.29 -16.71 2.50
N LEU A 189 -7.25 -15.82 2.24
CA LEU A 189 -7.12 -14.39 2.52
C LEU A 189 -6.87 -14.11 4.02
N ARG A 190 -7.45 -14.92 4.91
CA ARG A 190 -7.18 -14.86 6.36
C ARG A 190 -5.92 -15.64 6.72
N GLU A 191 -5.78 -16.88 6.25
CA GLU A 191 -4.78 -17.82 6.72
C GLU A 191 -3.39 -17.57 6.14
N GLU A 192 -3.30 -17.17 4.86
CA GLU A 192 -2.03 -16.94 4.18
C GLU A 192 -1.64 -15.45 4.14
N PHE A 193 -2.63 -14.54 4.04
CA PHE A 193 -2.37 -13.10 3.95
C PHE A 193 -2.55 -12.36 5.28
N GLY A 194 -3.14 -13.00 6.30
CA GLY A 194 -3.33 -12.40 7.63
C GLY A 194 -4.32 -11.24 7.64
N TYR A 195 -5.22 -11.14 6.65
CA TYR A 195 -6.26 -10.11 6.70
C TYR A 195 -7.21 -10.34 7.88
N PRO A 196 -7.59 -9.28 8.62
CA PRO A 196 -8.42 -9.37 9.80
C PRO A 196 -9.90 -9.55 9.42
N VAL A 197 -10.23 -10.69 8.82
CA VAL A 197 -11.59 -11.02 8.35
C VAL A 197 -12.05 -12.33 8.99
N GLU A 198 -13.33 -12.42 9.30
CA GLU A 198 -13.97 -13.60 9.88
C GLU A 198 -14.75 -14.38 8.80
N GLY A 199 -14.94 -15.69 9.01
CA GLY A 199 -15.69 -16.56 8.13
C GLY A 199 -14.79 -17.46 7.26
N ASP A 200 -15.41 -18.41 6.58
CA ASP A 200 -14.76 -19.42 5.74
C ASP A 200 -15.18 -19.30 4.25
N ASP A 201 -15.76 -18.16 3.90
CA ASP A 201 -16.34 -17.87 2.59
C ASP A 201 -15.88 -16.51 2.04
N ILE A 202 -14.65 -16.10 2.37
CA ILE A 202 -14.07 -14.84 1.93
C ILE A 202 -13.52 -15.01 0.52
N GLY A 203 -14.25 -14.54 -0.47
CA GLY A 203 -13.90 -14.76 -1.87
C GLY A 203 -13.03 -13.67 -2.48
N GLU A 204 -13.24 -12.42 -2.08
CA GLU A 204 -12.51 -11.29 -2.66
C GLU A 204 -11.97 -10.37 -1.58
N CYS A 205 -10.76 -9.85 -1.81
CA CYS A 205 -10.15 -8.76 -1.08
C CYS A 205 -9.83 -7.63 -2.07
N TRP A 206 -10.61 -6.55 -2.03
CA TRP A 206 -10.43 -5.36 -2.86
C TRP A 206 -9.32 -4.51 -2.26
N GLY A 207 -8.10 -4.77 -2.67
CA GLY A 207 -6.89 -4.15 -2.11
C GLY A 207 -6.73 -2.71 -2.53
N ILE A 208 -7.10 -2.37 -3.79
CA ILE A 208 -7.07 -1.01 -4.33
C ILE A 208 -8.40 -0.77 -5.03
N SER A 209 -9.25 0.02 -4.40
CA SER A 209 -10.59 0.27 -4.89
C SER A 209 -11.12 1.63 -4.43
N ALA A 210 -11.69 2.38 -5.36
CA ALA A 210 -12.54 3.54 -5.10
C ALA A 210 -13.97 3.30 -5.59
N HIS A 211 -14.37 2.02 -5.70
CA HIS A 211 -15.71 1.64 -6.13
C HIS A 211 -16.73 1.84 -4.99
N PRO A 212 -17.94 2.35 -5.25
CA PRO A 212 -18.94 2.60 -4.21
C PRO A 212 -19.29 1.36 -3.35
N ASN A 213 -19.20 0.16 -3.94
CA ASN A 213 -19.48 -1.11 -3.24
C ASN A 213 -18.33 -1.61 -2.37
N GLY A 214 -17.14 -0.96 -2.43
CA GLY A 214 -15.97 -1.38 -1.67
C GLY A 214 -14.84 -0.36 -1.77
N ASP A 215 -15.06 0.84 -1.25
CA ASP A 215 -14.09 1.94 -1.28
C ASP A 215 -13.03 1.78 -0.20
N GLY A 216 -11.78 1.64 -0.59
CA GLY A 216 -10.62 1.50 0.29
C GLY A 216 -10.41 2.72 1.18
N THR A 217 -9.86 2.51 2.37
CA THR A 217 -9.53 3.60 3.30
C THR A 217 -8.01 3.78 3.36
N VAL A 218 -7.54 5.01 3.26
CA VAL A 218 -6.11 5.31 3.43
C VAL A 218 -5.71 5.03 4.86
N ARG A 219 -4.71 4.16 5.06
CA ARG A 219 -4.27 3.66 6.37
C ARG A 219 -3.46 4.69 7.15
N SER A 220 -2.64 5.48 6.48
CA SER A 220 -1.66 6.36 7.14
C SER A 220 -1.30 7.57 6.28
N GLY A 221 -0.63 8.54 6.89
CA GLY A 221 -0.14 9.74 6.22
C GLY A 221 -1.15 10.88 6.19
N ALA A 222 -0.91 11.86 5.33
CA ALA A 222 -1.69 13.09 5.24
C ALA A 222 -3.19 12.86 4.94
N PHE A 223 -3.52 11.72 4.34
CA PHE A 223 -4.89 11.34 3.96
C PHE A 223 -5.46 10.20 4.81
N SER A 224 -4.86 9.91 5.97
CA SER A 224 -5.29 8.83 6.86
C SER A 224 -6.78 8.95 7.21
N GLY A 225 -7.51 7.84 7.09
CA GLY A 225 -8.94 7.77 7.32
C GLY A 225 -9.83 8.22 6.15
N MET A 226 -9.28 8.86 5.12
CA MET A 226 -10.04 9.23 3.93
C MET A 226 -10.29 8.00 3.04
N LYS A 227 -11.42 8.01 2.35
CA LYS A 227 -11.71 7.05 1.29
C LYS A 227 -10.90 7.36 0.03
N LEU A 228 -10.45 6.34 -0.70
CA LEU A 228 -9.69 6.55 -1.93
C LEU A 228 -10.46 7.40 -2.96
N SER A 229 -11.78 7.22 -3.05
CA SER A 229 -12.64 8.05 -3.90
C SER A 229 -12.64 9.52 -3.49
N ALA A 230 -12.56 9.82 -2.20
CA ALA A 230 -12.48 11.19 -1.69
C ALA A 230 -11.10 11.81 -2.01
N VAL A 231 -10.00 11.07 -1.78
CA VAL A 231 -8.65 11.54 -2.15
C VAL A 231 -8.57 11.78 -3.65
N TRP A 232 -9.11 10.89 -4.48
CA TRP A 232 -9.16 11.07 -5.94
C TRP A 232 -9.84 12.38 -6.36
N LYS A 233 -10.97 12.69 -5.73
CA LYS A 233 -11.78 13.85 -6.06
C LYS A 233 -11.21 15.17 -5.51
N GLU A 234 -10.71 15.14 -4.29
CA GLU A 234 -10.31 16.34 -3.54
C GLU A 234 -8.82 16.69 -3.71
N HIS A 235 -7.99 15.69 -4.07
CA HIS A 235 -6.54 15.79 -4.20
C HIS A 235 -6.03 15.19 -5.52
N PRO A 236 -6.49 15.69 -6.69
CA PRO A 236 -6.09 15.14 -7.99
C PRO A 236 -4.57 15.25 -8.24
N GLU A 237 -3.89 16.19 -7.57
CA GLU A 237 -2.43 16.34 -7.63
C GLU A 237 -1.66 15.09 -7.16
N VAL A 238 -2.24 14.30 -6.27
CA VAL A 238 -1.66 13.03 -5.79
C VAL A 238 -1.57 11.99 -6.91
N PHE A 239 -2.45 12.10 -7.90
CA PHE A 239 -2.55 11.21 -9.06
C PHE A 239 -2.07 11.86 -10.37
N GLY A 240 -1.19 12.88 -10.27
CA GLY A 240 -0.67 13.58 -11.44
C GLY A 240 -1.72 14.34 -12.24
N ASN A 241 -2.83 14.74 -11.61
CA ASN A 241 -3.97 15.42 -12.24
C ASN A 241 -4.52 14.63 -13.45
N TYR A 242 -4.61 13.30 -13.30
CA TYR A 242 -5.14 12.43 -14.34
C TYR A 242 -6.61 12.75 -14.62
N ASP A 243 -6.93 13.02 -15.88
CA ASP A 243 -8.26 13.46 -16.32
C ASP A 243 -9.23 12.27 -16.41
N CYS A 244 -9.91 11.98 -15.31
CA CYS A 244 -10.96 10.97 -15.21
C CYS A 244 -11.90 11.28 -14.04
N ASP A 245 -13.21 11.19 -14.28
CA ASP A 245 -14.25 11.53 -13.30
C ASP A 245 -14.21 10.67 -12.03
N ARG A 246 -13.66 9.47 -12.13
CA ARG A 246 -13.54 8.50 -11.03
C ARG A 246 -12.22 7.74 -11.12
N PHE A 247 -11.75 7.23 -9.99
CA PHE A 247 -10.55 6.38 -9.97
C PHE A 247 -10.73 5.21 -10.94
N PRO A 248 -9.80 5.00 -11.90
CA PRO A 248 -10.08 4.18 -13.07
C PRO A 248 -9.94 2.67 -12.86
N LEU A 249 -9.25 2.23 -11.81
CA LEU A 249 -8.85 0.83 -11.61
C LEU A 249 -9.47 0.21 -10.36
N LEU A 250 -9.55 -1.10 -10.36
CA LEU A 250 -9.86 -1.93 -9.21
C LEU A 250 -8.89 -3.13 -9.22
N THR A 251 -8.14 -3.30 -8.13
CA THR A 251 -7.24 -4.44 -7.95
C THR A 251 -7.67 -5.25 -6.75
N LYS A 252 -7.81 -6.56 -6.92
CA LYS A 252 -8.28 -7.47 -5.88
C LYS A 252 -7.57 -8.82 -5.92
N ILE A 253 -7.57 -9.49 -4.77
CA ILE A 253 -7.19 -10.90 -4.66
C ILE A 253 -8.47 -11.71 -4.59
N ILE A 254 -8.52 -12.79 -5.37
CA ILE A 254 -9.64 -13.72 -5.42
C ILE A 254 -9.15 -15.06 -4.88
N ASP A 255 -9.80 -15.54 -3.81
CA ASP A 255 -9.62 -16.90 -3.26
C ASP A 255 -10.82 -17.76 -3.64
N ALA A 256 -10.68 -18.52 -4.69
CA ALA A 256 -11.72 -19.40 -5.22
C ALA A 256 -11.64 -20.79 -4.57
N ARG A 257 -12.41 -21.07 -3.51
CA ARG A 257 -12.60 -22.43 -3.00
C ARG A 257 -13.38 -23.28 -3.98
N ASP A 258 -14.42 -22.72 -4.57
CA ASP A 258 -15.29 -23.34 -5.54
C ASP A 258 -15.31 -22.57 -6.86
N ASP A 259 -15.84 -23.16 -7.94
CA ASP A 259 -15.93 -22.53 -9.26
C ASP A 259 -16.76 -21.23 -9.19
N LEU A 260 -16.28 -20.15 -9.78
CA LEU A 260 -17.06 -18.94 -10.02
C LEU A 260 -18.05 -19.19 -11.18
N SER A 261 -19.08 -18.36 -11.29
CA SER A 261 -20.04 -18.42 -12.41
C SER A 261 -19.32 -18.24 -13.75
N ILE A 262 -19.83 -18.89 -14.79
CA ILE A 262 -19.48 -18.56 -16.17
C ILE A 262 -20.06 -17.20 -16.49
N GLN A 263 -19.21 -16.28 -16.91
CA GLN A 263 -19.58 -14.85 -17.05
C GLN A 263 -18.89 -14.20 -18.24
N VAL A 264 -19.37 -13.01 -18.56
CA VAL A 264 -18.80 -12.12 -19.58
C VAL A 264 -19.00 -10.67 -19.14
N HIS A 265 -18.11 -9.78 -19.58
CA HIS A 265 -18.19 -8.35 -19.27
C HIS A 265 -18.39 -7.53 -20.54
N PRO A 266 -19.17 -6.42 -20.46
CA PRO A 266 -19.35 -5.48 -21.58
C PRO A 266 -18.11 -4.58 -21.74
N ASN A 267 -17.96 -3.98 -22.94
CA ASN A 267 -17.07 -2.85 -23.15
C ASN A 267 -17.69 -1.52 -22.67
N ASP A 268 -16.89 -0.42 -22.73
CA ASP A 268 -17.35 0.91 -22.28
C ASP A 268 -18.60 1.39 -23.03
N ASP A 269 -18.68 1.17 -24.33
CA ASP A 269 -19.78 1.68 -25.15
C ASP A 269 -21.12 1.00 -24.75
N TYR A 270 -21.09 -0.31 -24.58
CA TYR A 270 -22.26 -1.05 -24.13
C TYR A 270 -22.65 -0.69 -22.68
N ALA A 271 -21.68 -0.67 -21.77
CA ALA A 271 -21.90 -0.33 -20.37
C ALA A 271 -22.46 1.09 -20.18
N LYS A 272 -21.95 2.05 -20.95
CA LYS A 272 -22.44 3.43 -20.91
C LYS A 272 -23.93 3.54 -21.24
N VAL A 273 -24.42 2.73 -22.17
CA VAL A 273 -25.82 2.75 -22.61
C VAL A 273 -26.71 1.92 -21.69
N HIS A 274 -26.26 0.71 -21.32
CA HIS A 274 -27.09 -0.29 -20.65
C HIS A 274 -26.90 -0.37 -19.14
N GLU A 275 -25.83 0.29 -18.59
CA GLU A 275 -25.48 0.25 -17.16
C GLU A 275 -25.26 1.66 -16.58
N ASN A 276 -26.18 2.58 -16.93
CA ASN A 276 -26.27 3.92 -16.32
C ASN A 276 -24.96 4.74 -16.39
N GLY A 277 -24.20 4.66 -17.48
CA GLY A 277 -22.95 5.40 -17.63
C GLY A 277 -21.75 4.76 -16.92
N SER A 278 -21.84 3.50 -16.56
CA SER A 278 -20.74 2.75 -15.94
C SER A 278 -19.60 2.51 -16.92
N PHE A 279 -18.41 2.17 -16.39
CA PHE A 279 -17.31 1.65 -17.21
C PHE A 279 -17.62 0.24 -17.68
N GLY A 280 -17.06 -0.13 -18.82
CA GLY A 280 -16.89 -1.53 -19.20
C GLY A 280 -15.97 -2.25 -18.21
N LYS A 281 -15.69 -3.53 -18.46
CA LYS A 281 -14.79 -4.28 -17.59
C LYS A 281 -13.79 -5.07 -18.45
N THR A 282 -12.65 -4.43 -18.67
CA THR A 282 -11.41 -5.07 -19.14
C THR A 282 -10.63 -5.47 -17.92
N GLU A 283 -10.15 -6.70 -17.86
CA GLU A 283 -9.42 -7.22 -16.71
C GLU A 283 -8.26 -8.11 -17.10
N CYS A 284 -7.38 -8.37 -16.17
CA CYS A 284 -6.31 -9.34 -16.29
C CYS A 284 -6.11 -10.08 -14.97
N TRP A 285 -5.58 -11.31 -15.07
CA TRP A 285 -5.32 -12.19 -13.94
C TRP A 285 -3.86 -12.61 -13.89
N TYR A 286 -3.28 -12.56 -12.71
CA TYR A 286 -2.03 -13.24 -12.40
C TYR A 286 -2.33 -14.41 -11.45
N ILE A 287 -1.96 -15.62 -11.83
CA ILE A 287 -2.19 -16.81 -11.03
C ILE A 287 -1.15 -16.85 -9.90
N MET A 288 -1.59 -16.51 -8.69
CA MET A 288 -0.73 -16.48 -7.51
C MET A 288 -0.49 -17.88 -6.94
N ASP A 289 -1.52 -18.74 -7.00
CA ASP A 289 -1.43 -20.14 -6.61
C ASP A 289 -2.44 -20.98 -7.40
N ALA A 290 -2.07 -22.23 -7.71
CA ALA A 290 -2.89 -23.15 -8.46
C ALA A 290 -2.55 -24.61 -8.09
N PRO A 291 -3.53 -25.49 -7.87
CA PRO A 291 -3.29 -26.92 -7.71
C PRO A 291 -2.76 -27.54 -9.01
N GLU A 292 -2.13 -28.71 -8.89
CA GLU A 292 -1.69 -29.47 -10.06
C GLU A 292 -2.88 -29.83 -10.94
N GLY A 293 -2.76 -29.59 -12.25
CA GLY A 293 -3.82 -29.86 -13.22
C GLY A 293 -4.96 -28.84 -13.23
N ALA A 294 -4.77 -27.68 -12.60
CA ALA A 294 -5.77 -26.60 -12.61
C ALA A 294 -6.13 -26.14 -14.02
N THR A 295 -7.39 -25.74 -14.19
CA THR A 295 -7.91 -25.18 -15.44
C THR A 295 -8.68 -23.88 -15.17
N LEU A 296 -8.88 -23.09 -16.23
CA LEU A 296 -9.77 -21.94 -16.28
C LEU A 296 -10.71 -22.06 -17.48
N VAL A 297 -11.87 -21.42 -17.41
CA VAL A 297 -12.71 -21.23 -18.59
C VAL A 297 -12.28 -19.93 -19.27
N ILE A 298 -11.80 -20.01 -20.52
CA ILE A 298 -11.44 -18.87 -21.36
C ILE A 298 -11.97 -19.08 -22.76
N GLY A 299 -13.02 -18.32 -23.12
CA GLY A 299 -13.69 -18.40 -24.40
C GLY A 299 -14.73 -19.50 -24.49
N HIS A 300 -15.17 -19.74 -25.73
CA HIS A 300 -16.23 -20.70 -26.06
C HIS A 300 -15.97 -21.36 -27.41
N ASN A 301 -16.74 -22.39 -27.75
CA ASN A 301 -16.56 -23.17 -28.97
C ASN A 301 -17.53 -22.80 -30.11
N ALA A 302 -18.54 -21.95 -29.85
CA ALA A 302 -19.49 -21.51 -30.88
C ALA A 302 -18.79 -20.73 -32.02
N LYS A 303 -19.24 -20.95 -33.27
CA LYS A 303 -18.68 -20.33 -34.46
C LYS A 303 -19.49 -19.16 -34.98
N THR A 304 -20.81 -19.14 -34.67
CA THR A 304 -21.71 -18.06 -35.04
C THR A 304 -22.56 -17.60 -33.86
N LYS A 305 -23.19 -16.44 -33.95
CA LYS A 305 -24.09 -15.91 -32.91
C LYS A 305 -25.30 -16.81 -32.68
N GLU A 306 -25.82 -17.39 -33.74
CA GLU A 306 -26.96 -18.33 -33.67
C GLU A 306 -26.56 -19.57 -32.87
N GLU A 307 -25.40 -20.18 -33.22
CA GLU A 307 -24.89 -21.34 -32.52
C GLU A 307 -24.63 -21.03 -31.04
N LEU A 308 -24.05 -19.84 -30.72
CA LEU A 308 -23.84 -19.34 -29.37
C LEU A 308 -25.18 -19.29 -28.60
N SER A 309 -26.18 -18.63 -29.18
CA SER A 309 -27.50 -18.47 -28.58
C SER A 309 -28.18 -19.83 -28.32
N ASP A 310 -28.11 -20.74 -29.30
CA ASP A 310 -28.66 -22.07 -29.18
C ASP A 310 -27.98 -22.90 -28.07
N MET A 311 -26.64 -22.86 -27.99
CA MET A 311 -25.90 -23.55 -26.93
C MET A 311 -26.26 -23.06 -25.55
N ILE A 312 -26.37 -21.74 -25.35
CA ILE A 312 -26.73 -21.15 -24.07
C ILE A 312 -28.16 -21.48 -23.68
N HIS A 313 -29.15 -21.25 -24.57
CA HIS A 313 -30.55 -21.49 -24.26
C HIS A 313 -30.89 -22.99 -24.05
N GLN A 314 -30.16 -23.89 -24.70
CA GLN A 314 -30.31 -25.34 -24.52
C GLN A 314 -29.49 -25.90 -23.36
N GLY A 315 -28.69 -25.07 -22.65
CA GLY A 315 -27.87 -25.50 -21.55
C GLY A 315 -26.74 -26.46 -21.95
N ARG A 316 -26.23 -26.35 -23.17
CA ARG A 316 -25.16 -27.24 -23.70
C ARG A 316 -23.78 -26.80 -23.22
N TRP A 317 -23.64 -26.65 -21.89
CA TRP A 317 -22.45 -26.03 -21.25
C TRP A 317 -21.16 -26.77 -21.56
N LYS A 318 -21.15 -28.09 -21.58
CA LYS A 318 -19.95 -28.90 -21.90
C LYS A 318 -19.45 -28.72 -23.33
N GLU A 319 -20.33 -28.42 -24.26
CA GLU A 319 -19.97 -28.13 -25.65
C GLU A 319 -19.61 -26.66 -25.84
N PHE A 320 -20.23 -25.81 -25.04
CA PHE A 320 -20.09 -24.35 -25.13
C PHE A 320 -18.74 -23.86 -24.60
N ILE A 321 -18.38 -24.20 -23.35
CA ILE A 321 -17.19 -23.66 -22.69
C ILE A 321 -15.90 -24.22 -23.25
N ARG A 322 -14.86 -23.40 -23.25
CA ARG A 322 -13.49 -23.81 -23.54
C ARG A 322 -12.65 -23.72 -22.27
N GLU A 323 -12.20 -24.85 -21.77
CA GLU A 323 -11.28 -24.92 -20.64
C GLU A 323 -9.83 -24.96 -21.12
N ILE A 324 -8.96 -24.27 -20.40
CA ILE A 324 -7.52 -24.23 -20.67
C ILE A 324 -6.74 -24.59 -19.39
N PRO A 325 -5.61 -25.30 -19.49
CA PRO A 325 -4.74 -25.56 -18.35
C PRO A 325 -4.03 -24.27 -17.93
N VAL A 326 -3.88 -24.09 -16.62
CA VAL A 326 -3.14 -22.98 -16.03
C VAL A 326 -2.30 -23.43 -14.84
N LYS A 327 -1.29 -22.63 -14.50
CA LYS A 327 -0.42 -22.86 -13.36
C LYS A 327 -0.02 -21.55 -12.70
N LYS A 328 0.50 -21.63 -11.49
CA LYS A 328 1.12 -20.52 -10.80
C LYS A 328 2.11 -19.77 -11.70
N GLY A 329 2.01 -18.44 -11.74
CA GLY A 329 2.85 -17.56 -12.53
C GLY A 329 2.36 -17.32 -13.96
N ASP A 330 1.21 -17.87 -14.35
CA ASP A 330 0.59 -17.50 -15.64
C ASP A 330 -0.13 -16.17 -15.50
N PHE A 331 -0.07 -15.36 -16.57
CA PHE A 331 -0.78 -14.11 -16.74
C PHE A 331 -1.80 -14.24 -17.84
N ILE A 332 -3.03 -13.80 -17.60
CA ILE A 332 -4.16 -13.93 -18.51
C ILE A 332 -4.81 -12.57 -18.72
N GLN A 333 -4.94 -12.14 -19.97
CA GLN A 333 -5.71 -10.96 -20.35
C GLN A 333 -7.14 -11.36 -20.72
N ILE A 334 -8.12 -10.69 -20.15
CA ILE A 334 -9.56 -10.87 -20.39
C ILE A 334 -10.11 -9.59 -21.01
N ASP A 335 -10.27 -9.60 -22.32
CA ASP A 335 -10.92 -8.49 -23.03
C ASP A 335 -12.45 -8.57 -22.87
N PRO A 336 -13.17 -7.42 -22.90
CA PRO A 336 -14.63 -7.43 -22.95
C PRO A 336 -15.18 -8.36 -24.03
N GLY A 337 -16.28 -9.05 -23.73
CA GLY A 337 -16.87 -10.04 -24.64
C GLY A 337 -16.25 -11.43 -24.55
N THR A 338 -15.22 -11.63 -23.76
CA THR A 338 -14.63 -12.96 -23.51
C THR A 338 -15.43 -13.70 -22.44
N VAL A 339 -15.95 -14.90 -22.77
CA VAL A 339 -16.55 -15.81 -21.79
C VAL A 339 -15.43 -16.37 -20.91
N HIS A 340 -15.60 -16.29 -19.58
CA HIS A 340 -14.58 -16.78 -18.66
C HIS A 340 -15.18 -17.25 -17.33
N ALA A 341 -14.43 -18.07 -16.61
CA ALA A 341 -14.70 -18.42 -15.21
C ALA A 341 -13.43 -18.90 -14.50
N ILE A 342 -13.27 -18.46 -13.25
CA ILE A 342 -12.25 -18.96 -12.34
C ILE A 342 -12.77 -20.28 -11.75
N LYS A 343 -11.91 -21.30 -11.77
CA LYS A 343 -12.21 -22.62 -11.20
C LYS A 343 -11.73 -22.72 -9.76
N GLY A 344 -12.34 -23.60 -9.00
CA GLY A 344 -12.00 -23.83 -7.60
C GLY A 344 -10.54 -24.23 -7.37
N GLY A 345 -9.97 -23.80 -6.25
CA GLY A 345 -8.59 -24.02 -5.84
C GLY A 345 -7.61 -22.94 -6.25
N LEU A 346 -8.00 -22.02 -7.12
CA LEU A 346 -7.15 -20.94 -7.63
C LEU A 346 -7.09 -19.75 -6.68
N LEU A 347 -5.92 -19.14 -6.58
CA LEU A 347 -5.69 -17.85 -5.96
C LEU A 347 -5.19 -16.86 -7.03
N ILE A 348 -5.90 -15.77 -7.22
CA ILE A 348 -5.69 -14.87 -8.36
C ILE A 348 -5.55 -13.43 -7.90
N LEU A 349 -4.56 -12.72 -8.43
CA LEU A 349 -4.50 -11.26 -8.40
C LEU A 349 -5.16 -10.74 -9.69
N GLU A 350 -6.27 -10.05 -9.53
CA GLU A 350 -7.03 -9.43 -10.62
C GLU A 350 -6.82 -7.93 -10.63
N THR A 351 -6.51 -7.36 -11.80
CA THR A 351 -6.56 -5.93 -12.04
C THR A 351 -7.51 -5.64 -13.17
N GLN A 352 -8.42 -4.68 -12.98
CA GLN A 352 -9.51 -4.38 -13.88
C GLN A 352 -9.85 -2.89 -13.91
N GLN A 353 -10.68 -2.47 -14.89
CA GLN A 353 -11.35 -1.19 -14.80
C GLN A 353 -12.22 -1.14 -13.53
N ASN A 354 -12.43 0.06 -12.98
CA ASN A 354 -13.25 0.27 -11.79
C ASN A 354 -14.75 0.04 -12.07
N SER A 355 -15.11 -1.24 -12.23
CA SER A 355 -16.45 -1.72 -12.59
C SER A 355 -16.70 -3.08 -11.93
N ASP A 356 -17.88 -3.30 -11.40
CA ASP A 356 -18.33 -4.59 -10.84
C ASP A 356 -19.39 -5.27 -11.72
N ILE A 357 -19.58 -4.78 -12.95
CA ILE A 357 -20.57 -5.32 -13.89
C ILE A 357 -20.19 -6.74 -14.30
N THR A 358 -21.08 -7.68 -13.99
CA THR A 358 -20.93 -9.09 -14.33
C THR A 358 -22.21 -9.62 -14.99
N TYR A 359 -22.12 -10.00 -16.26
CA TYR A 359 -23.22 -10.73 -16.90
C TYR A 359 -22.98 -12.22 -16.71
N ARG A 360 -23.80 -12.79 -15.82
CA ARG A 360 -23.75 -14.20 -15.47
C ARG A 360 -24.48 -15.02 -16.51
N VAL A 361 -23.74 -15.89 -17.19
CA VAL A 361 -24.27 -16.78 -18.24
C VAL A 361 -24.82 -18.05 -17.61
N TYR A 362 -24.07 -18.66 -16.66
CA TYR A 362 -24.44 -19.86 -15.95
C TYR A 362 -23.80 -19.92 -14.56
N ASP A 363 -24.51 -20.43 -13.58
CA ASP A 363 -24.05 -20.51 -12.19
C ASP A 363 -24.18 -21.90 -11.56
N TYR A 364 -24.10 -22.95 -12.36
CA TYR A 364 -24.15 -24.35 -11.92
C TYR A 364 -25.40 -24.68 -11.08
N ASP A 365 -26.51 -23.97 -11.29
CA ASP A 365 -27.78 -24.09 -10.53
C ASP A 365 -27.64 -23.92 -9.01
N ARG A 366 -26.57 -23.21 -8.56
CA ARG A 366 -26.29 -22.98 -7.15
C ARG A 366 -27.30 -21.98 -6.54
N LEU A 367 -27.53 -22.17 -5.23
CA LEU A 367 -28.34 -21.26 -4.45
C LEU A 367 -27.48 -20.35 -3.59
N SER A 368 -27.82 -19.08 -3.58
CA SER A 368 -27.32 -18.08 -2.64
C SER A 368 -28.50 -17.63 -1.77
N ASN A 369 -28.39 -17.82 -0.46
CA ASN A 369 -29.49 -17.55 0.49
C ASN A 369 -30.83 -18.22 0.10
N GLY A 370 -30.75 -19.48 -0.39
CA GLY A 370 -31.90 -20.29 -0.78
C GLY A 370 -32.54 -19.92 -2.12
N LYS A 371 -31.94 -19.03 -2.90
CA LYS A 371 -32.42 -18.64 -4.23
C LYS A 371 -31.30 -18.72 -5.26
N PRO A 372 -31.61 -19.08 -6.52
CA PRO A 372 -30.61 -18.99 -7.60
C PRO A 372 -30.20 -17.52 -7.78
N ARG A 373 -28.91 -17.30 -8.10
CA ARG A 373 -28.43 -15.97 -8.48
C ARG A 373 -28.98 -15.60 -9.86
N GLU A 374 -29.21 -14.32 -10.08
CA GLU A 374 -29.72 -13.82 -11.36
C GLU A 374 -28.76 -14.14 -12.50
N LEU A 375 -29.32 -14.62 -13.62
CA LEU A 375 -28.61 -14.82 -14.88
C LEU A 375 -28.95 -13.69 -15.86
N HIS A 376 -27.96 -13.26 -16.63
CA HIS A 376 -28.08 -12.15 -17.57
C HIS A 376 -27.94 -12.66 -19.02
N VAL A 377 -28.70 -13.70 -19.39
CA VAL A 377 -28.52 -14.48 -20.61
C VAL A 377 -28.53 -13.60 -21.86
N GLU A 378 -29.55 -12.76 -22.05
CA GLU A 378 -29.67 -11.92 -23.27
C GLU A 378 -28.56 -10.89 -23.38
N LYS A 379 -28.25 -10.17 -22.26
CA LYS A 379 -27.13 -9.23 -22.22
C LYS A 379 -25.78 -9.93 -22.49
N SER A 380 -25.63 -11.17 -22.01
CA SER A 380 -24.46 -11.98 -22.28
C SER A 380 -24.32 -12.31 -23.76
N ILE A 381 -25.40 -12.79 -24.38
CA ILE A 381 -25.43 -13.09 -25.81
C ILE A 381 -25.11 -11.82 -26.63
N ASP A 382 -25.61 -10.67 -26.24
CA ASP A 382 -25.33 -9.40 -26.92
C ASP A 382 -23.83 -9.08 -26.96
N VAL A 383 -23.14 -9.22 -25.83
CA VAL A 383 -21.76 -8.76 -25.68
C VAL A 383 -20.69 -9.81 -26.00
N ILE A 384 -21.01 -11.11 -26.00
CA ILE A 384 -20.03 -12.18 -26.28
C ILE A 384 -19.48 -12.03 -27.71
N THR A 385 -18.15 -12.01 -27.80
CA THR A 385 -17.42 -11.97 -29.08
C THR A 385 -17.42 -13.35 -29.74
N VAL A 386 -17.92 -13.43 -30.98
CA VAL A 386 -17.99 -14.68 -31.75
C VAL A 386 -17.28 -14.52 -33.10
N PRO A 387 -16.41 -15.45 -33.51
CA PRO A 387 -15.87 -16.57 -32.71
C PRO A 387 -15.00 -16.06 -31.55
N ALA A 388 -14.79 -16.91 -30.54
CA ALA A 388 -13.90 -16.59 -29.44
C ALA A 388 -12.44 -16.40 -29.93
N LYS A 389 -11.72 -15.46 -29.30
CA LYS A 389 -10.30 -15.21 -29.58
C LYS A 389 -9.43 -16.46 -29.34
N SER A 390 -8.27 -16.49 -29.97
CA SER A 390 -7.25 -17.51 -29.67
C SER A 390 -6.79 -17.42 -28.22
N VAL A 391 -6.49 -18.55 -27.60
CA VAL A 391 -5.93 -18.61 -26.25
C VAL A 391 -4.51 -18.06 -26.23
N ASP A 392 -3.72 -18.31 -27.27
CA ASP A 392 -2.32 -17.89 -27.36
C ASP A 392 -2.15 -16.36 -27.29
N ASP A 393 -3.20 -15.61 -27.68
CA ASP A 393 -3.21 -14.15 -27.61
C ASP A 393 -3.53 -13.63 -26.19
N SER A 394 -4.03 -14.49 -25.31
CA SER A 394 -4.52 -14.11 -23.99
C SER A 394 -3.66 -14.60 -22.82
N VAL A 395 -2.91 -15.68 -22.99
CA VAL A 395 -2.16 -16.34 -21.90
C VAL A 395 -0.66 -16.22 -22.14
N LYS A 396 0.06 -15.73 -21.12
CA LYS A 396 1.52 -15.63 -21.11
C LYS A 396 2.09 -16.19 -19.80
N SER A 397 3.25 -16.84 -19.86
CA SER A 397 3.97 -17.17 -18.64
C SER A 397 4.75 -15.96 -18.13
N ALA A 398 4.56 -15.59 -16.88
CA ALA A 398 5.31 -14.55 -16.18
C ALA A 398 6.34 -15.14 -15.20
N LEU A 399 6.73 -16.38 -15.41
CA LEU A 399 7.82 -17.04 -14.66
C LEU A 399 9.19 -16.79 -15.32
N ASN A 400 10.24 -16.83 -14.50
CA ASN A 400 11.63 -16.72 -14.96
C ASN A 400 11.93 -15.45 -15.76
N LEU A 401 11.25 -14.37 -15.42
CA LEU A 401 11.54 -13.05 -15.96
C LEU A 401 12.84 -12.50 -15.33
N PRO A 402 13.56 -11.61 -16.03
CA PRO A 402 14.74 -10.96 -15.46
C PRO A 402 14.43 -10.27 -14.13
N GLU A 403 15.31 -10.49 -13.13
CA GLU A 403 15.20 -9.85 -11.81
C GLU A 403 15.61 -8.37 -11.85
N ASN A 404 15.17 -7.62 -10.84
CA ASN A 404 15.52 -6.22 -10.58
C ASN A 404 15.23 -5.27 -11.74
N GLN A 405 14.20 -5.57 -12.53
CA GLN A 405 13.66 -4.68 -13.56
C GLN A 405 12.15 -4.82 -13.71
N LEU A 406 11.51 -3.80 -14.28
CA LEU A 406 10.10 -3.85 -14.66
C LEU A 406 9.94 -4.67 -15.95
N ASN A 407 9.28 -5.80 -15.87
CA ASN A 407 8.96 -6.65 -17.01
C ASN A 407 7.51 -6.39 -17.42
N GLU A 408 7.29 -5.78 -18.61
CA GLU A 408 5.95 -5.54 -19.13
C GLU A 408 5.27 -6.86 -19.49
N LEU A 409 4.15 -7.14 -18.85
CA LEU A 409 3.31 -8.30 -19.17
C LEU A 409 2.27 -7.96 -20.23
N TYR A 410 1.63 -6.79 -20.09
CA TYR A 410 0.58 -6.35 -20.99
C TYR A 410 0.39 -4.84 -20.94
N SER A 411 -0.03 -4.24 -22.06
CA SER A 411 -0.41 -2.84 -22.14
C SER A 411 -1.67 -2.67 -22.99
N CYS A 412 -2.62 -1.87 -22.51
CA CYS A 412 -3.85 -1.51 -23.23
C CYS A 412 -4.24 -0.05 -22.93
N LYS A 413 -5.42 0.36 -23.41
CA LYS A 413 -5.96 1.71 -23.20
C LYS A 413 -6.11 2.06 -21.70
N TYR A 414 -6.36 1.07 -20.84
CA TYR A 414 -6.78 1.28 -19.47
C TYR A 414 -5.65 1.13 -18.44
N TYR A 415 -4.68 0.27 -18.73
CA TYR A 415 -3.56 -0.02 -17.83
C TYR A 415 -2.35 -0.61 -18.58
N THR A 416 -1.20 -0.49 -17.96
CA THR A 416 -0.01 -1.27 -18.31
C THR A 416 0.40 -2.08 -17.08
N ILE A 417 0.57 -3.39 -17.24
CA ILE A 417 0.92 -4.32 -16.17
C ILE A 417 2.39 -4.68 -16.27
N PHE A 418 3.08 -4.48 -15.18
CA PHE A 418 4.46 -4.91 -15.00
C PHE A 418 4.58 -5.92 -13.87
N LYS A 419 5.53 -6.84 -14.00
CA LYS A 419 6.00 -7.68 -12.93
C LYS A 419 7.48 -7.41 -12.66
N ALA A 420 7.86 -7.34 -11.40
CA ALA A 420 9.25 -7.26 -10.97
C ALA A 420 9.50 -8.34 -9.91
N ASP A 421 10.53 -9.14 -10.12
CA ASP A 421 11.10 -10.02 -9.11
C ASP A 421 12.33 -9.29 -8.55
N VAL A 422 12.23 -8.82 -7.29
CA VAL A 422 13.26 -7.97 -6.67
C VAL A 422 14.14 -8.81 -5.76
N ASN A 423 15.43 -8.87 -6.09
CA ASN A 423 16.45 -9.52 -5.27
C ASN A 423 17.44 -8.45 -4.80
N GLY A 424 17.36 -8.09 -3.52
CA GLY A 424 18.13 -7.00 -2.92
C GLY A 424 17.52 -5.63 -3.18
N LYS A 425 17.94 -4.92 -4.21
CA LYS A 425 17.51 -3.54 -4.51
C LYS A 425 17.14 -3.38 -5.98
N MET A 426 16.07 -2.62 -6.21
CA MET A 426 15.65 -2.17 -7.54
C MET A 426 15.38 -0.68 -7.52
N GLU A 427 15.80 0.01 -8.60
CA GLU A 427 15.48 1.41 -8.84
C GLU A 427 14.83 1.53 -10.22
N PHE A 428 13.78 2.33 -10.34
CA PHE A 428 13.13 2.61 -11.62
C PHE A 428 12.59 4.04 -11.65
N GLU A 429 12.45 4.60 -12.87
CA GLU A 429 11.86 5.90 -13.08
C GLU A 429 10.34 5.74 -13.32
N GLN A 430 9.54 6.48 -12.57
CA GLN A 430 8.10 6.54 -12.75
C GLN A 430 7.74 7.35 -14.01
N LYS A 431 7.07 6.71 -14.98
CA LYS A 431 6.71 7.31 -16.29
C LYS A 431 5.20 7.53 -16.47
N TYR A 432 4.39 6.99 -15.58
CA TYR A 432 2.92 7.06 -15.65
C TYR A 432 2.38 8.08 -14.66
N PRO A 433 1.17 8.61 -14.84
CA PRO A 433 0.57 9.60 -13.94
C PRO A 433 0.55 9.14 -12.48
N PHE A 434 0.21 7.88 -12.24
CA PHE A 434 0.31 7.23 -10.93
C PHE A 434 0.45 5.71 -11.12
N PRO A 435 1.26 5.04 -10.31
CA PRO A 435 1.30 3.59 -10.24
C PRO A 435 0.28 3.07 -9.22
N VAL A 436 -0.23 1.88 -9.51
CA VAL A 436 -0.99 1.06 -8.56
C VAL A 436 -0.16 -0.19 -8.34
N SER A 437 0.17 -0.49 -7.09
CA SER A 437 1.07 -1.60 -6.77
C SER A 437 0.44 -2.57 -5.77
N TYR A 438 0.56 -3.85 -6.08
CA TYR A 438 0.42 -4.93 -5.12
C TYR A 438 1.79 -5.59 -4.93
N THR A 439 2.26 -5.63 -3.70
CA THR A 439 3.57 -6.21 -3.36
C THR A 439 3.36 -7.43 -2.47
N HIS A 440 3.86 -8.58 -2.90
CA HIS A 440 3.93 -9.81 -2.11
C HIS A 440 5.39 -10.05 -1.71
N LEU A 441 5.65 -10.08 -0.41
CA LEU A 441 6.96 -10.43 0.13
C LEU A 441 7.00 -11.95 0.33
N THR A 442 7.87 -12.61 -0.40
CA THR A 442 8.26 -14.00 -0.10
C THR A 442 9.37 -13.97 0.96
N LEU A 443 9.06 -14.47 2.14
CA LEU A 443 10.03 -14.68 3.22
C LEU A 443 10.86 -15.93 2.96
#